data_57cd4d7be6d1da61fa81196dd72eddeb
#
_entry.id   57cd4d7be6d1da61fa81196dd72eddeb
#
_cell.length_a   1.000
_cell.length_b   1.000
_cell.length_c   1.000
_cell.angle_alpha   90.00
_cell.angle_beta   90.00
_cell.angle_gamma   90.00
#
_symmetry.space_group_name_H-M   'P 1'
#
loop_
_entity.id
_entity.type
_entity.pdbx_description
1 polymer ?
#
loop_
_entity_poly.entity_id
_entity_poly.type
_entity_poly.pdbx_seq_one_letter_code
_entity_poly.pdbx_strand_id
1 'polypeptide(L)'
;MVGILLSITLAGTAPMLLMVQYATQASNKINALKDFADLDTPPITPILSARRVPQTLIDLTLKVRVAGKLKPLAATLPPESCLEVKTDGELVFQFQSSMSLIPGSNMKLLTAATALEVLGSDKTFSTKLFGDAANSKVNGDLWLVGSGDPLLSTREYPITEKYPTMHPTYIEGLVDALVASGIKSIDGAVIGDESLFDRERYSPTWGDGIRGTEAGPLGALMINDANAFESPVKFVNPALSAATEFTRLLKTAGIAVRDTPDIGSPKPETPLIASIESAPLRDVVNEMLTNSDNNTAELLLKEIGRVSHGAATRIDGLQVIAEKIVEWGLPTEGIALADGSGLDRATKLTCGLITSLLQRAGQQSELVNGMAIAGSTGTLRESFVFSPAANILRGKTGTLTGVKTLSGVYPFTNEHASVFSLLLNGVGVSTTEIYLPFWNSLAEALSSGADTIEITRVVPLNR
;
A
#
# COMPACT_ATOMS: atom_id res chain seq x y z
N MET A 1 -41.33 29.13 36.48
CA MET A 1 -40.54 30.40 36.40
C MET A 1 -39.11 30.27 36.91
N VAL A 2 -38.83 29.44 37.92
CA VAL A 2 -37.42 29.30 38.43
C VAL A 2 -36.47 28.58 37.43
N GLY A 3 -36.98 27.62 36.64
CA GLY A 3 -36.13 26.88 35.65
C GLY A 3 -35.67 27.73 34.44
N ILE A 4 -36.44 28.74 34.06
CA ILE A 4 -36.07 29.60 32.90
C ILE A 4 -35.03 30.64 33.32
N LEU A 5 -35.06 31.11 34.56
CA LEU A 5 -34.04 32.04 35.09
C LEU A 5 -32.66 31.37 35.26
N LEU A 6 -32.62 30.07 35.62
CA LEU A 6 -31.36 29.30 35.70
C LEU A 6 -30.73 29.07 34.34
N SER A 7 -31.55 28.82 33.30
CA SER A 7 -31.06 28.59 31.92
C SER A 7 -30.49 29.87 31.26
N ILE A 8 -31.04 31.04 31.61
CA ILE A 8 -30.56 32.31 31.07
C ILE A 8 -29.26 32.76 31.76
N THR A 9 -29.08 32.42 33.04
CA THR A 9 -27.82 32.72 33.76
C THR A 9 -26.66 31.79 33.28
N LEU A 10 -26.92 30.51 32.97
CA LEU A 10 -25.89 29.62 32.42
C LEU A 10 -25.50 29.97 30.97
N ALA A 11 -26.46 30.43 30.15
CA ALA A 11 -26.17 30.87 28.78
C ALA A 11 -25.39 32.18 28.70
N GLY A 12 -25.49 33.05 29.72
CA GLY A 12 -24.72 34.28 29.77
C GLY A 12 -23.32 34.14 30.35
N THR A 13 -23.08 33.16 31.20
CA THR A 13 -21.77 32.98 31.87
C THR A 13 -20.74 32.22 31.01
N ALA A 14 -21.17 31.33 30.12
CA ALA A 14 -20.26 30.57 29.23
C ALA A 14 -19.49 31.49 28.25
N PRO A 15 -20.12 32.39 27.51
CA PRO A 15 -19.38 33.34 26.66
C PRO A 15 -18.50 34.31 27.44
N MET A 16 -18.91 34.68 28.67
CA MET A 16 -18.12 35.60 29.53
C MET A 16 -16.86 34.87 30.06
N LEU A 17 -16.94 33.61 30.43
CA LEU A 17 -15.76 32.76 30.78
C LEU A 17 -14.81 32.57 29.60
N LEU A 18 -15.33 32.33 28.39
CA LEU A 18 -14.53 32.25 27.18
C LEU A 18 -13.83 33.59 26.88
N MET A 19 -14.52 34.73 27.01
CA MET A 19 -13.90 36.02 26.82
C MET A 19 -12.83 36.31 27.89
N VAL A 20 -13.04 35.92 29.14
CA VAL A 20 -12.03 36.07 30.20
C VAL A 20 -10.83 35.17 29.94
N GLN A 21 -11.01 33.90 29.44
CA GLN A 21 -9.90 33.05 29.04
C GLN A 21 -9.12 33.61 27.85
N TYR A 22 -9.81 34.14 26.83
CA TYR A 22 -9.18 34.81 25.70
C TYR A 22 -8.41 36.07 26.11
N ALA A 23 -9.00 36.90 27.00
CA ALA A 23 -8.35 38.08 27.54
C ALA A 23 -7.12 37.74 28.40
N THR A 24 -7.18 36.62 29.17
CA THR A 24 -6.04 36.15 29.98
C THR A 24 -4.93 35.59 29.10
N GLN A 25 -5.27 34.86 28.05
CA GLN A 25 -4.28 34.38 27.08
C GLN A 25 -3.65 35.54 26.28
N ALA A 26 -4.45 36.54 25.90
CA ALA A 26 -3.94 37.74 25.24
C ALA A 26 -3.04 38.55 26.16
N SER A 27 -3.42 38.70 27.46
CA SER A 27 -2.63 39.37 28.47
C SER A 27 -1.31 38.66 28.77
N ASN A 28 -1.31 37.33 28.81
CA ASN A 28 -0.08 36.51 28.96
C ASN A 28 0.85 36.65 27.77
N LYS A 29 0.29 36.70 26.54
CA LYS A 29 1.08 36.99 25.33
C LYS A 29 1.63 38.40 25.33
N ILE A 30 0.88 39.40 25.81
CA ILE A 30 1.34 40.78 25.92
C ILE A 30 2.40 40.94 27.02
N ASN A 31 2.28 40.19 28.14
CA ASN A 31 3.30 40.20 29.19
C ASN A 31 4.60 39.47 28.73
N ALA A 32 4.50 38.40 27.95
CA ALA A 32 5.66 37.78 27.29
C ALA A 32 6.35 38.74 26.29
N LEU A 33 5.60 39.66 25.69
CA LEU A 33 6.16 40.71 24.83
C LEU A 33 6.81 41.88 25.65
N LYS A 34 6.45 42.06 26.91
CA LYS A 34 7.07 43.07 27.77
C LYS A 34 8.49 42.68 28.22
N ASP A 35 8.78 41.38 28.32
CA ASP A 35 10.13 40.89 28.62
C ASP A 35 11.12 41.21 27.50
N PHE A 36 10.63 41.58 26.29
CA PHE A 36 11.47 42.06 25.19
C PHE A 36 11.74 43.59 25.27
N ALA A 37 11.08 44.31 26.15
CA ALA A 37 11.25 45.78 26.25
C ALA A 37 12.49 46.19 27.04
N ASP A 38 13.14 45.26 27.76
CA ASP A 38 14.36 45.49 28.53
C ASP A 38 15.68 45.18 27.77
N LEU A 39 15.58 44.95 26.45
CA LEU A 39 16.79 44.89 25.64
C LEU A 39 17.27 46.28 25.32
N ASP A 40 18.45 46.65 25.81
CA ASP A 40 19.13 47.93 25.58
C ASP A 40 19.39 48.29 24.10
N THR A 41 19.00 47.39 23.16
CA THR A 41 19.05 47.63 21.73
C THR A 41 17.66 47.57 21.11
N PRO A 42 17.20 48.64 20.45
CA PRO A 42 15.91 48.58 19.74
C PRO A 42 15.94 47.50 18.68
N PRO A 43 14.84 46.72 18.53
CA PRO A 43 14.78 45.67 17.52
C PRO A 43 15.00 46.26 16.14
N ILE A 44 16.07 45.83 15.48
CA ILE A 44 16.53 46.29 14.14
C ILE A 44 15.49 45.98 13.04
N THR A 45 14.50 45.14 13.35
CA THR A 45 13.44 44.77 12.41
C THR A 45 12.06 45.03 13.00
N PRO A 46 11.07 45.50 12.21
CA PRO A 46 9.71 45.70 12.67
C PRO A 46 9.14 44.44 13.35
N ILE A 47 8.32 44.60 14.38
CA ILE A 47 7.68 43.47 15.13
C ILE A 47 6.92 42.53 14.20
N LEU A 48 6.30 43.05 13.14
CA LEU A 48 5.59 42.26 12.09
C LEU A 48 6.49 41.87 10.92
N SER A 49 7.80 41.95 11.06
CA SER A 49 8.70 41.53 9.99
C SER A 49 8.66 40.00 9.83
N ALA A 50 8.47 39.54 8.59
CA ALA A 50 8.56 38.12 8.21
C ALA A 50 9.93 37.49 8.56
N ARG A 51 10.97 38.32 8.76
CA ARG A 51 12.31 37.87 9.23
C ARG A 51 12.30 37.31 10.65
N ARG A 52 11.23 37.56 11.45
CA ARG A 52 11.07 37.02 12.82
C ARG A 52 10.45 35.62 12.82
N VAL A 53 9.93 35.17 11.68
CA VAL A 53 9.39 33.83 11.48
C VAL A 53 10.05 33.24 10.23
N PRO A 54 11.38 33.02 10.26
CA PRO A 54 12.13 32.58 9.08
C PRO A 54 11.62 31.24 8.53
N GLN A 55 11.17 30.35 9.40
CA GLN A 55 10.63 29.04 8.98
C GLN A 55 9.41 29.19 8.08
N THR A 56 8.44 30.03 8.44
CA THR A 56 7.25 30.28 7.60
C THR A 56 7.61 30.85 6.22
N LEU A 57 8.65 31.70 6.15
CA LEU A 57 9.14 32.21 4.85
C LEU A 57 9.79 31.14 4.01
N ILE A 58 10.56 30.27 4.65
CA ILE A 58 11.21 29.13 3.97
C ILE A 58 10.13 28.23 3.40
N ASP A 59 9.17 27.81 4.21
CA ASP A 59 8.08 26.91 3.81
C ASP A 59 7.28 27.50 2.64
N LEU A 60 6.91 28.79 2.73
CA LEU A 60 6.22 29.47 1.63
C LEU A 60 7.08 29.53 0.36
N THR A 61 8.35 29.83 0.49
CA THR A 61 9.27 29.93 -0.66
C THR A 61 9.46 28.56 -1.34
N LEU A 62 9.58 27.49 -0.54
CA LEU A 62 9.68 26.12 -1.07
C LEU A 62 8.42 25.73 -1.83
N LYS A 63 7.23 25.97 -1.26
CA LYS A 63 5.95 25.72 -1.91
C LYS A 63 5.80 26.50 -3.23
N VAL A 64 6.13 27.79 -3.25
CA VAL A 64 6.08 28.61 -4.47
C VAL A 64 7.06 28.11 -5.51
N ARG A 65 8.24 27.66 -5.12
CA ARG A 65 9.27 27.12 -6.03
C ARG A 65 8.79 25.80 -6.67
N VAL A 66 8.28 24.85 -5.86
CA VAL A 66 7.72 23.59 -6.33
C VAL A 66 6.56 23.85 -7.28
N ALA A 67 5.58 24.69 -6.90
CA ALA A 67 4.45 25.05 -7.74
C ALA A 67 4.90 25.71 -9.07
N GLY A 68 5.91 26.57 -9.02
CA GLY A 68 6.47 27.24 -10.20
C GLY A 68 7.06 26.26 -11.23
N LYS A 69 7.71 25.19 -10.77
CA LYS A 69 8.22 24.11 -11.64
C LYS A 69 7.13 23.17 -12.14
N LEU A 70 6.07 22.92 -11.37
CA LEU A 70 4.97 22.04 -11.76
C LEU A 70 4.02 22.69 -12.79
N LYS A 71 3.91 24.02 -12.81
CA LYS A 71 3.03 24.73 -13.75
C LYS A 71 3.38 24.46 -15.24
N PRO A 72 4.64 24.57 -15.70
CA PRO A 72 5.00 24.22 -17.07
C PRO A 72 4.82 22.73 -17.36
N LEU A 73 5.10 21.86 -16.39
CA LEU A 73 4.84 20.42 -16.52
C LEU A 73 3.36 20.16 -16.81
N ALA A 74 2.46 20.70 -16.00
CA ALA A 74 1.03 20.51 -16.16
C ALA A 74 0.50 21.00 -17.53
N ALA A 75 1.09 22.05 -18.09
CA ALA A 75 0.70 22.58 -19.39
C ALA A 75 1.02 21.63 -20.57
N THR A 76 1.90 20.62 -20.34
CA THR A 76 2.29 19.63 -21.35
C THR A 76 1.70 18.25 -21.13
N LEU A 77 0.97 18.05 -20.03
CA LEU A 77 0.35 16.75 -19.73
C LEU A 77 -0.74 16.41 -20.75
N PRO A 78 -0.92 15.12 -21.07
CA PRO A 78 -2.03 14.65 -21.89
C PRO A 78 -3.39 15.08 -21.30
N PRO A 79 -4.44 15.27 -22.12
CA PRO A 79 -5.76 15.72 -21.65
C PRO A 79 -6.37 14.83 -20.56
N GLU A 80 -6.21 13.51 -20.68
CA GLU A 80 -6.68 12.52 -19.68
C GLU A 80 -5.58 12.27 -18.64
N SER A 81 -5.26 13.30 -17.87
CA SER A 81 -4.22 13.24 -16.82
C SER A 81 -4.61 14.06 -15.62
N CYS A 82 -4.13 13.68 -14.45
CA CYS A 82 -4.19 14.54 -13.27
C CYS A 82 -2.85 14.60 -12.56
N LEU A 83 -2.61 15.70 -11.87
CA LEU A 83 -1.46 15.90 -11.00
C LEU A 83 -1.91 16.64 -9.73
N GLU A 84 -1.56 16.12 -8.58
CA GLU A 84 -1.71 16.83 -7.31
C GLU A 84 -0.46 16.64 -6.44
N VAL A 85 -0.05 17.73 -5.81
CA VAL A 85 1.07 17.75 -4.85
C VAL A 85 0.63 18.51 -3.61
N LYS A 86 0.78 17.88 -2.45
CA LYS A 86 0.61 18.50 -1.12
C LYS A 86 1.93 18.43 -0.38
N THR A 87 2.25 19.47 0.39
CA THR A 87 3.42 19.49 1.27
C THR A 87 2.93 19.80 2.68
N ASP A 88 3.26 18.94 3.64
CA ASP A 88 2.88 19.07 5.04
C ASP A 88 1.38 19.33 5.25
N GLY A 89 0.55 18.64 4.48
CA GLY A 89 -0.91 18.74 4.51
C GLY A 89 -1.51 19.87 3.67
N GLU A 90 -0.70 20.81 3.18
CA GLU A 90 -1.18 21.93 2.38
C GLU A 90 -1.07 21.65 0.88
N LEU A 91 -2.10 22.03 0.14
CA LEU A 91 -2.10 21.94 -1.32
C LEU A 91 -1.07 22.91 -1.89
N VAL A 92 -0.09 22.37 -2.63
CA VAL A 92 0.94 23.15 -3.32
C VAL A 92 0.60 23.33 -4.80
N PHE A 93 0.11 22.28 -5.43
CA PHE A 93 -0.25 22.31 -6.85
C PHE A 93 -1.32 21.29 -7.17
N GLN A 94 -2.24 21.66 -8.08
CA GLN A 94 -3.22 20.73 -8.65
C GLN A 94 -3.48 21.01 -10.13
N PHE A 95 -3.68 19.92 -10.87
CA PHE A 95 -4.14 19.91 -12.25
C PHE A 95 -5.13 18.77 -12.42
N GLN A 96 -6.40 19.08 -12.70
CA GLN A 96 -7.48 18.10 -12.87
C GLN A 96 -7.54 17.03 -11.75
N SER A 97 -7.28 17.44 -10.50
CA SER A 97 -7.08 16.50 -9.38
C SER A 97 -8.31 15.65 -9.04
N SER A 98 -9.52 16.07 -9.44
CA SER A 98 -10.79 15.33 -9.30
C SER A 98 -11.16 14.51 -10.55
N MET A 99 -10.34 14.54 -11.61
CA MET A 99 -10.61 13.73 -12.81
C MET A 99 -10.55 12.24 -12.49
N SER A 100 -11.59 11.51 -12.90
CA SER A 100 -11.75 10.07 -12.76
C SER A 100 -10.90 9.34 -13.80
N LEU A 101 -9.80 8.72 -13.39
CA LEU A 101 -8.80 8.09 -14.26
C LEU A 101 -8.54 6.64 -13.86
N ILE A 102 -8.06 5.83 -14.81
CA ILE A 102 -7.60 4.47 -14.55
C ILE A 102 -6.27 4.58 -13.76
N PRO A 103 -6.21 4.07 -12.51
CA PRO A 103 -5.04 4.23 -11.65
C PRO A 103 -3.93 3.21 -11.95
N GLY A 104 -4.24 2.13 -12.69
CA GLY A 104 -3.38 0.96 -12.71
C GLY A 104 -3.06 0.51 -11.29
N SER A 105 -1.88 0.00 -11.06
CA SER A 105 -1.48 -0.54 -9.74
C SER A 105 -1.41 0.49 -8.60
N ASN A 106 -1.74 1.78 -8.83
CA ASN A 106 -1.96 2.71 -7.71
C ASN A 106 -3.22 2.38 -6.89
N MET A 107 -4.14 1.54 -7.42
CA MET A 107 -5.22 0.95 -6.64
C MET A 107 -4.70 0.20 -5.41
N LYS A 108 -3.54 -0.44 -5.51
CA LYS A 108 -2.91 -1.18 -4.41
C LYS A 108 -2.62 -0.33 -3.17
N LEU A 109 -2.54 1.00 -3.31
CA LEU A 109 -2.39 1.90 -2.16
C LEU A 109 -3.63 1.87 -1.26
N LEU A 110 -4.84 1.82 -1.84
CA LEU A 110 -6.08 1.66 -1.10
C LEU A 110 -6.19 0.27 -0.49
N THR A 111 -5.89 -0.77 -1.27
CA THR A 111 -5.90 -2.16 -0.79
C THR A 111 -4.93 -2.33 0.38
N ALA A 112 -3.69 -1.83 0.26
CA ALA A 112 -2.68 -1.88 1.32
C ALA A 112 -3.11 -1.14 2.59
N ALA A 113 -3.57 0.11 2.45
CA ALA A 113 -4.00 0.91 3.59
C ALA A 113 -5.18 0.25 4.33
N THR A 114 -6.14 -0.29 3.58
CA THR A 114 -7.29 -1.00 4.16
C THR A 114 -6.85 -2.30 4.84
N ALA A 115 -5.96 -3.08 4.19
CA ALA A 115 -5.44 -4.31 4.78
C ALA A 115 -4.71 -4.04 6.10
N LEU A 116 -3.80 -3.07 6.13
CA LEU A 116 -3.04 -2.72 7.34
C LEU A 116 -3.95 -2.29 8.50
N GLU A 117 -5.02 -1.55 8.21
CA GLU A 117 -5.95 -1.07 9.24
C GLU A 117 -6.93 -2.16 9.71
N VAL A 118 -7.46 -2.96 8.79
CA VAL A 118 -8.49 -3.98 9.09
C VAL A 118 -7.87 -5.25 9.69
N LEU A 119 -6.75 -5.71 9.13
CA LEU A 119 -6.14 -6.97 9.52
C LEU A 119 -5.06 -6.80 10.61
N GLY A 120 -4.47 -5.59 10.71
CA GLY A 120 -3.34 -5.30 11.58
C GLY A 120 -2.00 -5.70 10.97
N SER A 121 -0.98 -4.88 11.17
CA SER A 121 0.35 -5.03 10.55
C SER A 121 1.11 -6.29 10.95
N ASP A 122 0.82 -6.83 12.13
CA ASP A 122 1.46 -8.04 12.66
C ASP A 122 0.72 -9.34 12.31
N LYS A 123 -0.42 -9.26 11.59
CA LYS A 123 -1.17 -10.43 11.13
C LYS A 123 -0.28 -11.35 10.30
N THR A 124 -0.32 -12.66 10.58
CA THR A 124 0.30 -13.72 9.77
C THR A 124 -0.76 -14.62 9.14
N PHE A 125 -0.37 -15.35 8.10
CA PHE A 125 -1.16 -16.36 7.43
C PHE A 125 -0.59 -17.74 7.77
N SER A 126 -1.44 -18.69 8.21
CA SER A 126 -1.01 -20.00 8.70
C SER A 126 -1.41 -21.12 7.73
N THR A 127 -0.46 -21.64 6.96
CA THR A 127 -0.69 -22.84 6.13
C THR A 127 -0.48 -24.09 6.96
N LYS A 128 -1.43 -25.04 6.91
CA LYS A 128 -1.51 -26.15 7.86
C LYS A 128 -1.58 -27.51 7.18
N LEU A 129 -1.05 -28.52 7.86
CA LEU A 129 -1.22 -29.93 7.51
C LEU A 129 -2.08 -30.65 8.54
N PHE A 130 -3.10 -31.35 8.06
CA PHE A 130 -3.93 -32.22 8.89
C PHE A 130 -3.89 -33.65 8.39
N GLY A 131 -4.03 -34.62 9.30
CA GLY A 131 -4.05 -36.05 8.96
C GLY A 131 -3.90 -36.92 10.21
N ASP A 132 -4.17 -38.21 10.08
CA ASP A 132 -3.97 -39.20 11.13
C ASP A 132 -2.56 -39.78 11.06
N ALA A 133 -1.62 -39.17 11.78
CA ALA A 133 -0.22 -39.56 11.79
C ALA A 133 0.06 -40.58 12.89
N ALA A 134 0.45 -41.80 12.50
CA ALA A 134 0.84 -42.87 13.43
C ALA A 134 1.89 -43.80 12.81
N ASN A 135 2.77 -44.37 13.61
CA ASN A 135 3.75 -45.40 13.16
C ASN A 135 4.58 -45.00 11.93
N SER A 136 5.09 -43.77 11.93
CA SER A 136 5.89 -43.19 10.83
C SER A 136 5.14 -43.05 9.50
N LYS A 137 3.81 -43.01 9.51
CA LYS A 137 2.98 -42.79 8.33
C LYS A 137 1.75 -41.92 8.64
N VAL A 138 1.13 -41.35 7.61
CA VAL A 138 -0.19 -40.76 7.66
C VAL A 138 -1.19 -41.81 7.12
N ASN A 139 -2.17 -42.19 7.98
CA ASN A 139 -3.22 -43.11 7.60
C ASN A 139 -4.28 -42.38 6.74
N GLY A 140 -4.45 -42.79 5.47
CA GLY A 140 -5.30 -42.08 4.53
C GLY A 140 -4.65 -40.80 3.98
N ASP A 141 -5.47 -39.76 3.81
CA ASP A 141 -5.07 -38.53 3.12
C ASP A 141 -4.34 -37.55 4.03
N LEU A 142 -3.42 -36.79 3.45
CA LEU A 142 -2.78 -35.64 4.04
C LEU A 142 -3.41 -34.35 3.48
N TRP A 143 -4.01 -33.57 4.35
CA TRP A 143 -4.72 -32.33 3.99
C TRP A 143 -3.80 -31.14 4.09
N LEU A 144 -3.59 -30.43 2.97
CA LEU A 144 -2.86 -29.16 2.90
C LEU A 144 -3.87 -28.01 2.86
N VAL A 145 -4.01 -27.29 3.98
CA VAL A 145 -5.04 -26.26 4.16
C VAL A 145 -4.44 -24.87 4.03
N GLY A 146 -4.89 -24.12 3.03
CA GLY A 146 -4.47 -22.75 2.78
C GLY A 146 -5.18 -21.74 3.66
N SER A 147 -4.51 -20.62 3.92
CA SER A 147 -5.02 -19.51 4.71
C SER A 147 -5.09 -18.19 3.94
N GLY A 148 -4.88 -18.22 2.64
CA GLY A 148 -4.78 -17.01 1.83
C GLY A 148 -3.39 -16.35 1.88
N ASP A 149 -2.33 -17.08 2.27
CA ASP A 149 -0.96 -16.59 2.21
C ASP A 149 -0.56 -16.30 0.76
N PRO A 150 -0.37 -15.03 0.38
CA PRO A 150 -0.07 -14.68 -1.00
C PRO A 150 1.39 -14.94 -1.39
N LEU A 151 2.29 -15.15 -0.42
CA LEU A 151 3.72 -15.34 -0.64
C LEU A 151 4.16 -16.79 -0.41
N LEU A 152 3.19 -17.73 -0.38
CA LEU A 152 3.46 -19.16 -0.26
C LEU A 152 4.20 -19.67 -1.50
N SER A 153 5.42 -20.16 -1.31
CA SER A 153 6.36 -20.40 -2.39
C SER A 153 7.23 -21.62 -2.13
N THR A 154 7.78 -22.22 -3.18
CA THR A 154 8.94 -23.11 -3.07
C THR A 154 10.22 -22.30 -3.08
N ARG A 155 11.33 -22.87 -2.56
CA ARG A 155 12.64 -22.20 -2.56
C ARG A 155 13.18 -21.90 -3.97
N GLU A 156 12.71 -22.61 -4.97
CA GLU A 156 13.14 -22.47 -6.37
C GLU A 156 12.45 -21.30 -7.09
N TYR A 157 11.21 -21.00 -6.73
CA TYR A 157 10.34 -20.07 -7.48
C TYR A 157 10.82 -18.61 -7.46
N PRO A 158 11.22 -18.01 -6.34
CA PRO A 158 11.61 -16.59 -6.31
C PRO A 158 12.74 -16.21 -7.27
N ILE A 159 13.56 -17.21 -7.69
CA ILE A 159 14.70 -16.99 -8.58
C ILE A 159 14.23 -16.73 -10.02
N THR A 160 13.03 -17.17 -10.38
CA THR A 160 12.46 -17.04 -11.73
C THR A 160 11.73 -15.72 -11.94
N GLU A 161 11.43 -14.99 -10.87
CA GLU A 161 10.68 -13.75 -10.92
C GLU A 161 11.53 -12.57 -11.41
N LYS A 162 10.92 -11.66 -12.18
CA LYS A 162 11.54 -10.41 -12.63
C LYS A 162 12.00 -9.56 -11.43
N TYR A 163 11.19 -9.51 -10.40
CA TYR A 163 11.49 -8.94 -9.10
C TYR A 163 11.38 -10.10 -8.10
N PRO A 164 12.50 -10.66 -7.61
CA PRO A 164 12.46 -11.78 -6.67
C PRO A 164 11.56 -11.48 -5.48
N THR A 165 10.68 -12.44 -5.13
CA THR A 165 9.80 -12.33 -3.98
C THR A 165 10.60 -12.05 -2.71
N MET A 166 10.24 -10.96 -2.03
CA MET A 166 10.82 -10.59 -0.75
C MET A 166 10.16 -11.32 0.38
N HIS A 167 10.40 -11.85 1.32
CA HIS A 167 9.66 -12.48 2.43
C HIS A 167 8.81 -13.71 2.06
N PRO A 168 9.29 -14.63 1.18
CA PRO A 168 8.51 -15.81 0.81
C PRO A 168 8.25 -16.73 2.01
N THR A 169 7.06 -17.34 2.03
CA THR A 169 6.73 -18.43 2.95
C THR A 169 7.09 -19.75 2.28
N TYR A 170 8.17 -20.37 2.68
CA TYR A 170 8.62 -21.61 2.04
C TYR A 170 7.84 -22.83 2.52
N ILE A 171 7.08 -23.43 1.58
CA ILE A 171 6.24 -24.63 1.84
C ILE A 171 7.08 -25.84 2.28
N GLU A 172 8.35 -25.89 1.93
CA GLU A 172 9.30 -26.94 2.37
C GLU A 172 9.40 -27.03 3.89
N GLY A 173 9.07 -25.95 4.63
CA GLY A 173 8.99 -26.00 6.11
C GLY A 173 7.99 -27.04 6.60
N LEU A 174 6.89 -27.29 5.88
CA LEU A 174 5.95 -28.36 6.19
C LEU A 174 6.52 -29.76 5.85
N VAL A 175 7.30 -29.87 4.77
CA VAL A 175 8.02 -31.13 4.44
C VAL A 175 9.05 -31.45 5.51
N ASP A 176 9.84 -30.45 5.91
CA ASP A 176 10.86 -30.58 6.97
C ASP A 176 10.23 -31.03 8.30
N ALA A 177 9.04 -30.50 8.64
CA ALA A 177 8.30 -30.91 9.83
C ALA A 177 7.85 -32.38 9.78
N LEU A 178 7.38 -32.86 8.63
CA LEU A 178 7.02 -34.28 8.43
C LEU A 178 8.24 -35.20 8.54
N VAL A 179 9.35 -34.82 7.92
CA VAL A 179 10.62 -35.56 8.01
C VAL A 179 11.12 -35.63 9.47
N ALA A 180 11.10 -34.49 10.17
CA ALA A 180 11.50 -34.41 11.59
C ALA A 180 10.61 -35.27 12.51
N SER A 181 9.31 -35.39 12.16
CA SER A 181 8.36 -36.28 12.87
C SER A 181 8.52 -37.76 12.52
N GLY A 182 9.47 -38.09 11.63
CA GLY A 182 9.76 -39.47 11.23
C GLY A 182 8.73 -40.08 10.28
N ILE A 183 7.88 -39.26 9.64
CA ILE A 183 6.91 -39.72 8.64
C ILE A 183 7.65 -40.16 7.37
N LYS A 184 7.33 -41.35 6.86
CA LYS A 184 7.96 -41.94 5.68
C LYS A 184 6.97 -42.23 4.55
N SER A 185 5.68 -42.26 4.86
CA SER A 185 4.65 -42.52 3.82
C SER A 185 3.33 -41.86 4.18
N ILE A 186 2.54 -41.62 3.13
CA ILE A 186 1.15 -41.21 3.17
C ILE A 186 0.34 -42.28 2.45
N ASP A 187 -0.56 -42.93 3.17
CA ASP A 187 -1.37 -44.07 2.65
C ASP A 187 -2.51 -43.65 1.73
N GLY A 188 -2.70 -42.34 1.51
CA GLY A 188 -3.65 -41.72 0.58
C GLY A 188 -2.98 -40.68 -0.32
N ALA A 189 -3.69 -39.63 -0.59
CA ALA A 189 -3.28 -38.51 -1.41
C ALA A 189 -2.92 -37.27 -0.56
N VAL A 190 -2.25 -36.30 -1.19
CA VAL A 190 -2.26 -34.91 -0.71
C VAL A 190 -3.52 -34.22 -1.22
N ILE A 191 -4.33 -33.68 -0.32
CA ILE A 191 -5.59 -33.02 -0.65
C ILE A 191 -5.45 -31.54 -0.34
N GLY A 192 -5.58 -30.68 -1.37
CA GLY A 192 -5.52 -29.22 -1.22
C GLY A 192 -6.85 -28.63 -0.78
N ASP A 193 -6.86 -27.85 0.29
CA ASP A 193 -8.04 -27.14 0.78
C ASP A 193 -7.88 -25.63 0.61
N GLU A 194 -8.75 -25.03 -0.20
CA GLU A 194 -8.86 -23.59 -0.43
C GLU A 194 -10.23 -23.03 0.00
N SER A 195 -10.98 -23.77 0.79
CA SER A 195 -12.36 -23.46 1.15
C SER A 195 -12.54 -22.14 1.89
N LEU A 196 -11.43 -21.52 2.34
CA LEU A 196 -11.45 -20.24 3.05
C LEU A 196 -11.95 -19.10 2.16
N PHE A 197 -11.65 -19.13 0.85
CA PHE A 197 -12.07 -18.12 -0.11
C PHE A 197 -13.11 -18.66 -1.09
N ASP A 198 -13.83 -17.75 -1.76
CA ASP A 198 -14.71 -18.11 -2.85
C ASP A 198 -13.93 -18.69 -4.06
N ARG A 199 -14.66 -19.15 -5.06
CA ARG A 199 -14.06 -19.73 -6.28
C ARG A 199 -14.00 -18.76 -7.45
N GLU A 200 -14.13 -17.45 -7.23
CA GLU A 200 -13.85 -16.45 -8.26
C GLU A 200 -12.34 -16.40 -8.51
N ARG A 201 -11.89 -17.08 -9.58
CA ARG A 201 -10.47 -17.20 -9.96
C ARG A 201 -9.91 -15.94 -10.56
N TYR A 202 -10.75 -15.13 -11.19
CA TYR A 202 -10.41 -13.92 -11.91
C TYR A 202 -11.56 -12.92 -11.74
N SER A 203 -11.23 -11.61 -11.66
CA SER A 203 -12.28 -10.61 -11.77
C SER A 203 -13.04 -10.80 -13.10
N PRO A 204 -14.38 -10.73 -13.08
CA PRO A 204 -15.21 -10.99 -14.29
C PRO A 204 -14.86 -10.09 -15.47
N THR A 205 -14.40 -8.89 -15.20
CA THR A 205 -14.10 -7.84 -16.18
C THR A 205 -12.64 -7.86 -16.66
N TRP A 206 -11.78 -8.73 -16.11
CA TRP A 206 -10.43 -8.91 -16.65
C TRP A 206 -10.45 -9.54 -18.03
N GLY A 207 -9.76 -8.93 -18.99
CA GLY A 207 -9.57 -9.49 -20.32
C GLY A 207 -8.68 -10.73 -20.33
N ASP A 208 -8.75 -11.53 -21.38
CA ASP A 208 -8.00 -12.78 -21.53
C ASP A 208 -6.47 -12.60 -21.44
N GLY A 209 -5.95 -11.44 -21.85
CA GLY A 209 -4.52 -11.13 -21.74
C GLY A 209 -4.04 -10.84 -20.30
N ILE A 210 -4.96 -10.73 -19.34
CA ILE A 210 -4.66 -10.51 -17.92
C ILE A 210 -4.78 -11.82 -17.15
N ARG A 211 -5.83 -12.60 -17.45
CA ARG A 211 -6.14 -13.85 -16.75
C ARG A 211 -5.02 -14.86 -16.86
N GLY A 212 -4.48 -15.28 -15.72
CA GLY A 212 -3.39 -16.25 -15.64
C GLY A 212 -2.02 -15.74 -16.09
N THR A 213 -1.95 -14.54 -16.69
CA THR A 213 -0.69 -13.90 -17.10
C THR A 213 -0.25 -12.86 -16.09
N GLU A 214 -1.13 -11.89 -15.80
CA GLU A 214 -0.82 -10.80 -14.86
C GLU A 214 -1.30 -11.12 -13.42
N ALA A 215 -2.35 -11.93 -13.28
CA ALA A 215 -2.86 -12.40 -12.00
C ALA A 215 -3.71 -13.67 -12.13
N GLY A 216 -3.84 -14.40 -11.03
CA GLY A 216 -4.64 -15.62 -10.88
C GLY A 216 -4.02 -16.85 -11.56
N PRO A 217 -4.78 -17.96 -11.48
CA PRO A 217 -6.06 -18.14 -10.80
C PRO A 217 -5.96 -18.01 -9.28
N LEU A 218 -6.87 -17.22 -8.69
CA LEU A 218 -6.87 -16.89 -7.27
C LEU A 218 -7.48 -18.03 -6.42
N GLY A 219 -6.93 -18.26 -5.23
CA GLY A 219 -7.43 -19.22 -4.26
C GLY A 219 -6.73 -19.11 -2.92
N ALA A 220 -7.37 -19.58 -1.84
CA ALA A 220 -6.81 -19.49 -0.49
C ALA A 220 -5.58 -20.40 -0.27
N LEU A 221 -5.36 -21.37 -1.15
CA LEU A 221 -4.16 -22.20 -1.22
C LEU A 221 -3.55 -22.05 -2.60
N MET A 222 -2.55 -21.19 -2.72
CA MET A 222 -1.86 -20.92 -3.97
C MET A 222 -0.34 -20.90 -3.71
N ILE A 223 0.40 -21.77 -4.39
CA ILE A 223 1.87 -21.83 -4.34
C ILE A 223 2.44 -21.31 -5.65
N ASN A 224 3.52 -20.53 -5.60
CA ASN A 224 4.24 -20.05 -6.78
C ASN A 224 3.30 -19.36 -7.79
N ASP A 225 2.37 -18.51 -7.33
CA ASP A 225 1.36 -17.86 -8.18
C ASP A 225 0.54 -18.86 -9.04
N ALA A 226 0.20 -19.99 -8.45
CA ALA A 226 -0.45 -21.14 -9.09
C ALA A 226 0.38 -21.78 -10.23
N ASN A 227 1.70 -21.56 -10.28
CA ASN A 227 2.59 -22.32 -11.16
C ASN A 227 3.01 -23.63 -10.51
N ALA A 228 2.95 -24.73 -11.25
CA ALA A 228 3.59 -25.98 -10.87
C ALA A 228 4.92 -26.11 -11.62
N PHE A 229 5.96 -26.53 -10.92
CA PHE A 229 7.35 -26.54 -11.41
C PHE A 229 7.54 -27.20 -12.79
N GLU A 230 6.81 -28.27 -13.05
CA GLU A 230 6.92 -29.03 -14.31
C GLU A 230 5.81 -28.71 -15.33
N SER A 231 4.95 -27.75 -15.06
CA SER A 231 3.84 -27.40 -15.94
C SER A 231 4.10 -26.07 -16.67
N PRO A 232 4.07 -26.04 -18.01
CA PRO A 232 4.21 -24.80 -18.76
C PRO A 232 2.95 -23.90 -18.68
N VAL A 233 1.86 -24.41 -18.11
CA VAL A 233 0.56 -23.72 -18.01
C VAL A 233 0.08 -23.79 -16.58
N LYS A 234 -0.39 -22.65 -16.05
CA LYS A 234 -1.01 -22.60 -14.73
C LYS A 234 -2.23 -23.52 -14.64
N PHE A 235 -2.36 -24.19 -13.52
CA PHE A 235 -3.56 -24.98 -13.24
C PHE A 235 -4.76 -24.04 -13.07
N VAL A 236 -5.92 -24.45 -13.58
CA VAL A 236 -7.17 -23.71 -13.38
C VAL A 236 -7.57 -23.67 -11.88
N ASN A 237 -7.20 -24.72 -11.14
CA ASN A 237 -7.43 -24.83 -9.70
C ASN A 237 -6.10 -24.67 -8.95
N PRO A 238 -5.89 -23.57 -8.21
CA PRO A 238 -4.64 -23.32 -7.48
C PRO A 238 -4.40 -24.32 -6.34
N ALA A 239 -5.45 -24.83 -5.68
CA ALA A 239 -5.28 -25.83 -4.63
C ALA A 239 -4.82 -27.19 -5.17
N LEU A 240 -5.27 -27.57 -6.37
CA LEU A 240 -4.75 -28.77 -7.03
C LEU A 240 -3.28 -28.60 -7.44
N SER A 241 -2.92 -27.43 -7.95
CA SER A 241 -1.53 -27.09 -8.25
C SER A 241 -0.66 -27.21 -6.99
N ALA A 242 -1.12 -26.63 -5.89
CA ALA A 242 -0.42 -26.67 -4.60
C ALA A 242 -0.26 -28.10 -4.06
N ALA A 243 -1.32 -28.92 -4.12
CA ALA A 243 -1.27 -30.33 -3.72
C ALA A 243 -0.32 -31.15 -4.60
N THR A 244 -0.28 -30.86 -5.91
CA THR A 244 0.64 -31.49 -6.86
C THR A 244 2.08 -31.14 -6.54
N GLU A 245 2.37 -29.86 -6.35
CA GLU A 245 3.71 -29.37 -6.03
C GLU A 245 4.18 -29.89 -4.67
N PHE A 246 3.33 -29.88 -3.66
CA PHE A 246 3.65 -30.41 -2.35
C PHE A 246 3.93 -31.93 -2.39
N THR A 247 3.16 -32.68 -3.20
CA THR A 247 3.42 -34.11 -3.45
C THR A 247 4.79 -34.35 -4.09
N ARG A 248 5.20 -33.48 -5.02
CA ARG A 248 6.54 -33.54 -5.63
C ARG A 248 7.63 -33.34 -4.58
N LEU A 249 7.47 -32.33 -3.71
CA LEU A 249 8.42 -32.03 -2.64
C LEU A 249 8.52 -33.17 -1.63
N LEU A 250 7.39 -33.79 -1.24
CA LEU A 250 7.37 -34.95 -0.34
C LEU A 250 8.16 -36.12 -0.92
N LYS A 251 7.92 -36.47 -2.20
CA LYS A 251 8.65 -37.54 -2.89
C LYS A 251 10.14 -37.23 -3.00
N THR A 252 10.51 -35.99 -3.26
CA THR A 252 11.91 -35.55 -3.30
C THR A 252 12.59 -35.72 -1.94
N ALA A 253 11.85 -35.49 -0.84
CA ALA A 253 12.32 -35.70 0.53
C ALA A 253 12.29 -37.17 0.99
N GLY A 254 11.91 -38.10 0.12
CA GLY A 254 11.86 -39.53 0.41
C GLY A 254 10.60 -40.00 1.13
N ILE A 255 9.54 -39.17 1.20
CA ILE A 255 8.23 -39.56 1.71
C ILE A 255 7.37 -40.10 0.58
N ALA A 256 6.98 -41.38 0.67
CA ALA A 256 6.13 -42.03 -0.33
C ALA A 256 4.69 -41.50 -0.23
N VAL A 257 4.09 -41.12 -1.36
CA VAL A 257 2.66 -40.76 -1.46
C VAL A 257 1.99 -41.74 -2.42
N ARG A 258 0.95 -42.44 -1.94
CA ARG A 258 0.36 -43.54 -2.70
C ARG A 258 -0.54 -43.06 -3.82
N ASP A 259 -1.44 -42.14 -3.54
CA ASP A 259 -2.48 -41.77 -4.48
C ASP A 259 -2.17 -40.42 -5.16
N THR A 260 -2.91 -40.07 -6.21
CA THR A 260 -2.76 -38.80 -6.92
C THR A 260 -3.36 -37.64 -6.14
N PRO A 261 -2.74 -36.44 -6.22
CA PRO A 261 -3.28 -35.24 -5.55
C PRO A 261 -4.72 -34.94 -5.96
N ASP A 262 -5.50 -34.41 -5.02
CA ASP A 262 -6.88 -33.99 -5.23
C ASP A 262 -7.21 -32.74 -4.40
N ILE A 263 -8.45 -32.29 -4.44
CA ILE A 263 -8.96 -31.12 -3.71
C ILE A 263 -10.13 -31.51 -2.79
N GLY A 264 -10.19 -30.86 -1.64
CA GLY A 264 -11.25 -31.09 -0.65
C GLY A 264 -10.93 -30.44 0.67
N SER A 265 -11.75 -30.68 1.69
CA SER A 265 -11.53 -30.13 3.03
C SER A 265 -11.49 -31.23 4.07
N PRO A 266 -10.62 -31.14 5.10
CA PRO A 266 -10.57 -32.12 6.18
C PRO A 266 -11.84 -32.06 7.01
N LYS A 267 -12.15 -33.19 7.67
CA LYS A 267 -13.21 -33.19 8.67
C LYS A 267 -12.78 -32.39 9.90
N PRO A 268 -13.71 -31.79 10.65
CA PRO A 268 -13.37 -30.97 11.82
C PRO A 268 -12.52 -31.68 12.88
N GLU A 269 -12.66 -32.99 13.00
CA GLU A 269 -11.91 -33.83 13.95
C GLU A 269 -10.52 -34.28 13.47
N THR A 270 -10.13 -33.98 12.22
CA THR A 270 -8.85 -34.37 11.68
C THR A 270 -7.72 -33.69 12.43
N PRO A 271 -6.73 -34.45 12.99
CA PRO A 271 -5.66 -33.87 13.80
C PRO A 271 -4.74 -32.95 12.98
N LEU A 272 -4.29 -31.84 13.60
CA LEU A 272 -3.23 -30.99 13.09
C LEU A 272 -1.88 -31.72 13.23
N ILE A 273 -1.10 -31.77 12.17
CA ILE A 273 0.25 -32.38 12.15
C ILE A 273 1.33 -31.28 12.22
N ALA A 274 1.21 -30.24 11.40
CA ALA A 274 2.18 -29.17 11.29
C ALA A 274 1.55 -27.87 10.78
N SER A 275 2.21 -26.76 11.03
CA SER A 275 1.87 -25.46 10.43
C SER A 275 3.13 -24.64 10.14
N ILE A 276 3.03 -23.75 9.16
CA ILE A 276 4.00 -22.68 8.90
C ILE A 276 3.26 -21.34 8.87
N GLU A 277 3.96 -20.30 9.29
CA GLU A 277 3.43 -18.94 9.31
C GLU A 277 4.13 -18.09 8.25
N SER A 278 3.38 -17.21 7.62
CA SER A 278 3.94 -16.18 6.73
C SER A 278 4.76 -15.14 7.50
N ALA A 279 5.47 -14.30 6.75
CA ALA A 279 5.91 -13.01 7.27
C ALA A 279 4.68 -12.18 7.74
N PRO A 280 4.87 -11.22 8.67
CA PRO A 280 3.79 -10.34 9.10
C PRO A 280 3.26 -9.48 7.94
N LEU A 281 1.99 -9.05 8.03
CA LEU A 281 1.29 -8.35 6.96
C LEU A 281 2.03 -7.10 6.44
N ARG A 282 2.74 -6.37 7.30
CA ARG A 282 3.57 -5.23 6.87
C ARG A 282 4.61 -5.64 5.82
N ASP A 283 5.20 -6.83 5.93
CA ASP A 283 6.19 -7.35 4.99
C ASP A 283 5.51 -7.89 3.71
N VAL A 284 4.33 -8.48 3.84
CA VAL A 284 3.47 -8.86 2.70
C VAL A 284 3.05 -7.62 1.89
N VAL A 285 2.67 -6.54 2.58
CA VAL A 285 2.33 -5.25 1.95
C VAL A 285 3.57 -4.62 1.30
N ASN A 286 4.75 -4.75 1.93
CA ASN A 286 6.01 -4.30 1.34
C ASN A 286 6.27 -5.00 0.00
N GLU A 287 6.16 -6.32 -0.06
CA GLU A 287 6.24 -7.10 -1.31
C GLU A 287 5.27 -6.55 -2.36
N MET A 288 3.98 -6.47 -2.01
CA MET A 288 2.92 -6.02 -2.91
C MET A 288 3.18 -4.63 -3.49
N LEU A 289 3.65 -3.69 -2.68
CA LEU A 289 3.86 -2.31 -3.13
C LEU A 289 5.18 -2.12 -3.87
N THR A 290 6.26 -2.74 -3.41
CA THR A 290 7.60 -2.64 -4.01
C THR A 290 7.64 -3.31 -5.38
N ASN A 291 7.18 -4.56 -5.49
CA ASN A 291 7.20 -5.38 -6.69
C ASN A 291 5.94 -5.24 -7.54
N SER A 292 4.90 -4.62 -6.97
CA SER A 292 3.59 -4.45 -7.62
C SER A 292 2.82 -5.75 -7.80
N ASP A 293 2.95 -6.69 -6.86
CA ASP A 293 2.31 -8.00 -6.94
C ASP A 293 0.79 -7.91 -7.02
N ASN A 294 0.22 -8.51 -8.05
CA ASN A 294 -1.22 -8.46 -8.32
C ASN A 294 -1.97 -9.52 -7.54
N ASN A 295 -1.40 -10.73 -7.40
CA ASN A 295 -2.02 -11.82 -6.67
C ASN A 295 -2.15 -11.47 -5.19
N THR A 296 -1.10 -10.91 -4.60
CA THR A 296 -1.13 -10.41 -3.22
C THR A 296 -2.25 -9.39 -3.02
N ALA A 297 -2.42 -8.44 -3.94
CA ALA A 297 -3.49 -7.44 -3.83
C ALA A 297 -4.89 -8.05 -3.83
N GLU A 298 -5.14 -9.03 -4.69
CA GLU A 298 -6.45 -9.68 -4.80
C GLU A 298 -6.73 -10.64 -3.63
N LEU A 299 -5.72 -11.36 -3.14
CA LEU A 299 -5.88 -12.24 -1.98
C LEU A 299 -6.09 -11.42 -0.70
N LEU A 300 -5.37 -10.30 -0.51
CA LEU A 300 -5.62 -9.37 0.59
C LEU A 300 -7.02 -8.75 0.49
N LEU A 301 -7.49 -8.41 -0.70
CA LEU A 301 -8.84 -7.90 -0.90
C LEU A 301 -9.90 -8.90 -0.39
N LYS A 302 -9.77 -10.20 -0.73
CA LYS A 302 -10.67 -11.25 -0.24
C LYS A 302 -10.56 -11.43 1.27
N GLU A 303 -9.36 -11.37 1.83
CA GLU A 303 -9.15 -11.49 3.28
C GLU A 303 -9.75 -10.30 4.05
N ILE A 304 -9.66 -9.08 3.51
CA ILE A 304 -10.33 -7.88 4.03
C ILE A 304 -11.85 -8.13 4.13
N GLY A 305 -12.47 -8.61 3.04
CA GLY A 305 -13.90 -8.94 3.02
C GLY A 305 -14.27 -10.00 4.04
N ARG A 306 -13.45 -11.07 4.15
CA ARG A 306 -13.65 -12.15 5.10
C ARG A 306 -13.65 -11.69 6.55
N VAL A 307 -12.69 -10.84 6.92
CA VAL A 307 -12.53 -10.38 8.31
C VAL A 307 -13.61 -9.36 8.68
N SER A 308 -13.97 -8.47 7.76
CA SER A 308 -14.94 -7.40 8.04
C SER A 308 -16.39 -7.83 7.87
N HIS A 309 -16.71 -8.60 6.82
CA HIS A 309 -18.10 -8.96 6.46
C HIS A 309 -18.38 -10.46 6.59
N GLY A 310 -17.39 -11.28 6.92
CA GLY A 310 -17.56 -12.74 7.04
C GLY A 310 -17.55 -13.49 5.71
N ALA A 311 -17.38 -12.82 4.58
CA ALA A 311 -17.35 -13.42 3.25
C ALA A 311 -16.05 -13.07 2.51
N ALA A 312 -15.29 -14.09 2.13
CA ALA A 312 -14.01 -13.95 1.47
C ALA A 312 -14.18 -13.78 -0.04
N THR A 313 -14.83 -12.69 -0.43
CA THR A 313 -15.12 -12.37 -1.83
C THR A 313 -14.50 -11.04 -2.25
N ARG A 314 -14.27 -10.87 -3.55
CA ARG A 314 -13.84 -9.58 -4.12
C ARG A 314 -14.85 -8.46 -3.81
N ILE A 315 -16.14 -8.75 -3.92
CA ILE A 315 -17.20 -7.75 -3.70
C ILE A 315 -17.20 -7.23 -2.27
N ASP A 316 -17.13 -8.13 -1.28
CA ASP A 316 -17.07 -7.72 0.12
C ASP A 316 -15.81 -6.92 0.44
N GLY A 317 -14.66 -7.34 -0.11
CA GLY A 317 -13.41 -6.58 0.03
C GLY A 317 -13.49 -5.16 -0.56
N LEU A 318 -14.08 -5.01 -1.75
CA LEU A 318 -14.28 -3.70 -2.38
C LEU A 318 -15.25 -2.82 -1.59
N GLN A 319 -16.29 -3.42 -1.00
CA GLN A 319 -17.22 -2.72 -0.14
C GLN A 319 -16.52 -2.18 1.11
N VAL A 320 -15.67 -2.97 1.75
CA VAL A 320 -14.88 -2.52 2.91
C VAL A 320 -13.94 -1.37 2.51
N ILE A 321 -13.27 -1.43 1.36
CA ILE A 321 -12.44 -0.32 0.87
C ILE A 321 -13.29 0.96 0.69
N ALA A 322 -14.48 0.85 0.11
CA ALA A 322 -15.38 1.99 -0.07
C ALA A 322 -15.84 2.58 1.28
N GLU A 323 -16.18 1.74 2.24
CA GLU A 323 -16.53 2.14 3.61
C GLU A 323 -15.37 2.88 4.28
N LYS A 324 -14.14 2.37 4.14
CA LYS A 324 -12.93 3.01 4.70
C LYS A 324 -12.62 4.37 4.05
N ILE A 325 -12.82 4.52 2.75
CA ILE A 325 -12.67 5.81 2.08
C ILE A 325 -13.59 6.86 2.72
N VAL A 326 -14.85 6.48 3.00
CA VAL A 326 -15.82 7.36 3.67
C VAL A 326 -15.45 7.62 5.13
N GLU A 327 -15.12 6.57 5.88
CA GLU A 327 -14.70 6.66 7.30
C GLU A 327 -13.48 7.58 7.47
N TRP A 328 -12.52 7.50 6.56
CA TRP A 328 -11.31 8.33 6.57
C TRP A 328 -11.56 9.77 6.11
N GLY A 329 -12.77 10.11 5.69
CA GLY A 329 -13.10 11.44 5.18
C GLY A 329 -12.39 11.80 3.88
N LEU A 330 -12.01 10.79 3.09
CA LEU A 330 -11.34 10.99 1.81
C LEU A 330 -12.34 11.38 0.70
N PRO A 331 -11.88 12.05 -0.39
CA PRO A 331 -12.74 12.36 -1.53
C PRO A 331 -13.38 11.08 -2.11
N THR A 332 -14.68 11.12 -2.37
CA THR A 332 -15.45 9.98 -2.91
C THR A 332 -15.93 10.20 -4.35
N GLU A 333 -15.86 11.44 -4.85
CA GLU A 333 -16.30 11.76 -6.19
C GLU A 333 -15.35 11.21 -7.26
N GLY A 334 -15.91 10.66 -8.33
CA GLY A 334 -15.14 10.14 -9.46
C GLY A 334 -14.47 8.78 -9.21
N ILE A 335 -14.85 8.05 -8.15
CA ILE A 335 -14.26 6.76 -7.79
C ILE A 335 -15.15 5.61 -8.27
N ALA A 336 -14.52 4.58 -8.83
CA ALA A 336 -15.12 3.28 -9.09
C ALA A 336 -14.11 2.19 -8.73
N LEU A 337 -14.56 1.17 -8.01
CA LEU A 337 -13.72 0.07 -7.55
C LEU A 337 -14.20 -1.23 -8.23
N ALA A 338 -13.28 -1.93 -8.90
CA ALA A 338 -13.60 -3.18 -9.61
C ALA A 338 -12.73 -4.35 -9.18
N ASP A 339 -11.48 -4.09 -8.76
CA ASP A 339 -10.53 -5.07 -8.26
C ASP A 339 -9.59 -4.45 -7.21
N GLY A 340 -8.75 -5.27 -6.57
CA GLY A 340 -7.78 -4.82 -5.57
C GLY A 340 -6.43 -4.41 -6.15
N SER A 341 -6.09 -4.89 -7.33
CA SER A 341 -4.78 -4.72 -7.98
C SER A 341 -4.70 -3.52 -8.91
N GLY A 342 -5.85 -3.07 -9.46
CA GLY A 342 -5.93 -2.03 -10.47
C GLY A 342 -5.64 -2.53 -11.88
N LEU A 343 -5.74 -3.83 -12.13
CA LEU A 343 -5.70 -4.42 -13.47
C LEU A 343 -6.98 -4.13 -14.24
N ASP A 344 -8.09 -3.99 -13.52
CA ASP A 344 -9.39 -3.72 -14.12
C ASP A 344 -9.52 -2.28 -14.58
N ARG A 345 -9.81 -2.09 -15.86
CA ARG A 345 -9.98 -0.77 -16.44
C ARG A 345 -11.25 -0.04 -15.97
N ALA A 346 -12.19 -0.76 -15.35
CA ALA A 346 -13.36 -0.17 -14.72
C ALA A 346 -13.00 0.51 -13.38
N THR A 347 -11.88 0.13 -12.74
CA THR A 347 -11.35 0.83 -11.56
C THR A 347 -10.95 2.26 -11.94
N LYS A 348 -11.48 3.23 -11.20
CA LYS A 348 -11.22 4.67 -11.37
C LYS A 348 -10.89 5.31 -10.03
N LEU A 349 -9.83 6.10 -10.02
CA LEU A 349 -9.44 6.92 -8.89
C LEU A 349 -9.13 8.34 -9.35
N THR A 350 -8.93 9.24 -8.39
CA THR A 350 -8.53 10.62 -8.62
C THR A 350 -7.18 10.92 -7.96
N CYS A 351 -6.43 11.87 -8.49
CA CYS A 351 -5.17 12.31 -7.85
C CYS A 351 -5.44 12.83 -6.43
N GLY A 352 -6.55 13.55 -6.22
CA GLY A 352 -6.95 14.08 -4.92
C GLY A 352 -7.23 13.01 -3.86
N LEU A 353 -7.85 11.88 -4.26
CA LEU A 353 -8.04 10.74 -3.36
C LEU A 353 -6.68 10.16 -2.91
N ILE A 354 -5.80 9.88 -3.88
CA ILE A 354 -4.52 9.21 -3.61
C ILE A 354 -3.64 10.10 -2.73
N THR A 355 -3.52 11.39 -3.01
CA THR A 355 -2.73 12.31 -2.17
C THR A 355 -3.32 12.47 -0.78
N SER A 356 -4.66 12.47 -0.65
CA SER A 356 -5.32 12.53 0.65
C SER A 356 -5.08 11.25 1.47
N LEU A 357 -5.08 10.08 0.82
CA LEU A 357 -4.71 8.81 1.45
C LEU A 357 -3.25 8.83 1.95
N LEU A 358 -2.31 9.26 1.11
CA LEU A 358 -0.89 9.33 1.46
C LEU A 358 -0.63 10.35 2.58
N GLN A 359 -1.32 11.49 2.55
CA GLN A 359 -1.27 12.49 3.61
C GLN A 359 -1.78 11.94 4.94
N ARG A 360 -2.92 11.22 4.93
CA ARG A 360 -3.47 10.55 6.12
C ARG A 360 -2.51 9.51 6.68
N ALA A 361 -1.91 8.71 5.83
CA ALA A 361 -0.97 7.66 6.24
C ALA A 361 0.29 8.23 6.90
N GLY A 362 0.81 9.33 6.38
CA GLY A 362 2.07 9.94 6.83
C GLY A 362 3.32 9.27 6.25
N GLN A 363 4.38 10.04 6.14
CA GLN A 363 5.61 9.61 5.45
C GLN A 363 6.37 8.45 6.10
N GLN A 364 6.13 8.16 7.38
CA GLN A 364 6.80 7.10 8.14
C GLN A 364 5.92 5.86 8.34
N SER A 365 4.74 5.82 7.72
CA SER A 365 3.82 4.70 7.81
C SER A 365 4.35 3.45 7.10
N GLU A 366 3.85 2.29 7.51
CA GLU A 366 4.12 1.02 6.83
C GLU A 366 3.68 1.05 5.36
N LEU A 367 2.60 1.76 5.04
CA LEU A 367 2.16 1.98 3.67
C LEU A 367 3.26 2.65 2.81
N VAL A 368 3.85 3.73 3.31
CA VAL A 368 4.89 4.47 2.59
C VAL A 368 6.21 3.72 2.59
N ASN A 369 6.56 3.09 3.72
CA ASN A 369 7.78 2.29 3.83
C ASN A 369 7.77 1.06 2.90
N GLY A 370 6.60 0.51 2.58
CA GLY A 370 6.43 -0.59 1.65
C GLY A 370 6.56 -0.22 0.17
N MET A 371 6.64 1.07 -0.19
CA MET A 371 6.74 1.47 -1.60
C MET A 371 8.15 1.28 -2.16
N ALA A 372 8.24 1.09 -3.48
CA ALA A 372 9.50 1.07 -4.21
C ALA A 372 10.27 2.39 -4.03
N ILE A 373 11.60 2.28 -3.92
CA ILE A 373 12.53 3.42 -3.79
C ILE A 373 13.12 3.73 -5.16
N ALA A 374 13.04 4.99 -5.56
CA ALA A 374 13.59 5.50 -6.81
C ALA A 374 15.09 5.14 -6.97
N GLY A 375 15.45 4.55 -8.11
CA GLY A 375 16.82 4.14 -8.44
C GLY A 375 17.36 2.96 -7.61
N SER A 376 16.50 2.26 -6.82
CA SER A 376 17.00 1.26 -5.86
C SER A 376 16.19 -0.04 -5.83
N THR A 377 14.87 0.01 -5.62
CA THR A 377 14.08 -1.21 -5.39
C THR A 377 12.90 -1.36 -6.35
N GLY A 378 12.45 -2.60 -6.52
CA GLY A 378 11.21 -2.98 -7.19
C GLY A 378 10.99 -2.30 -8.54
N THR A 379 9.77 -1.83 -8.75
CA THR A 379 9.35 -1.22 -10.01
C THR A 379 9.99 0.15 -10.31
N LEU A 380 10.69 0.75 -9.36
CA LEU A 380 11.44 1.99 -9.54
C LEU A 380 12.97 1.80 -9.59
N ARG A 381 13.48 0.56 -9.54
CA ARG A 381 14.92 0.26 -9.53
C ARG A 381 15.69 0.95 -10.64
N GLU A 382 15.15 0.97 -11.84
CA GLU A 382 15.79 1.54 -13.04
C GLU A 382 15.34 2.98 -13.33
N SER A 383 14.40 3.51 -12.54
CA SER A 383 13.87 4.86 -12.71
C SER A 383 14.56 5.83 -11.76
N PHE A 384 14.86 7.04 -12.24
CA PHE A 384 15.46 8.12 -11.44
C PHE A 384 16.91 7.89 -10.99
N VAL A 385 17.65 6.93 -11.55
CA VAL A 385 19.01 6.55 -11.12
C VAL A 385 19.97 7.76 -11.07
N PHE A 386 19.83 8.71 -12.00
CA PHE A 386 20.65 9.94 -12.07
C PHE A 386 19.88 11.19 -11.68
N SER A 387 18.74 11.04 -11.00
CA SER A 387 17.89 12.13 -10.55
C SER A 387 18.19 12.49 -9.10
N PRO A 388 17.93 13.75 -8.68
CA PRO A 388 17.93 14.10 -7.25
C PRO A 388 16.94 13.31 -6.41
N ALA A 389 15.99 12.60 -7.04
CA ALA A 389 15.03 11.73 -6.35
C ALA A 389 15.61 10.33 -6.04
N ALA A 390 16.78 9.96 -6.59
CA ALA A 390 17.39 8.65 -6.36
C ALA A 390 17.62 8.38 -4.86
N ASN A 391 17.22 7.19 -4.41
CA ASN A 391 17.27 6.73 -3.01
C ASN A 391 16.46 7.58 -2.01
N ILE A 392 15.64 8.52 -2.48
CA ILE A 392 14.83 9.43 -1.64
C ILE A 392 13.34 9.20 -1.88
N LEU A 393 12.88 9.37 -3.13
CA LEU A 393 11.48 9.23 -3.49
C LEU A 393 11.01 7.80 -3.28
N ARG A 394 9.90 7.65 -2.57
CA ARG A 394 9.16 6.40 -2.44
C ARG A 394 7.88 6.50 -3.25
N GLY A 395 7.62 5.52 -4.11
CA GLY A 395 6.48 5.60 -5.01
C GLY A 395 5.89 4.26 -5.43
N LYS A 396 4.60 4.31 -5.73
CA LYS A 396 3.87 3.22 -6.38
C LYS A 396 3.67 3.57 -7.84
N THR A 397 4.13 2.69 -8.72
CA THR A 397 3.91 2.79 -10.16
C THR A 397 2.64 2.06 -10.58
N GLY A 398 2.04 2.47 -11.69
CA GLY A 398 1.00 1.72 -12.39
C GLY A 398 1.25 1.74 -13.89
N THR A 399 1.04 0.60 -14.55
CA THR A 399 1.22 0.47 -15.99
C THR A 399 0.19 -0.48 -16.57
N LEU A 400 -0.59 0.00 -17.54
CA LEU A 400 -1.41 -0.78 -18.45
C LEU A 400 -1.26 -0.18 -19.84
N THR A 401 -1.74 -0.84 -20.88
CA THR A 401 -1.79 -0.23 -22.22
C THR A 401 -2.53 1.09 -22.16
N GLY A 402 -1.88 2.20 -22.48
CA GLY A 402 -2.45 3.54 -22.40
C GLY A 402 -2.66 4.08 -20.98
N VAL A 403 -1.97 3.53 -19.98
CA VAL A 403 -1.98 4.01 -18.59
C VAL A 403 -0.56 4.00 -18.04
N LYS A 404 -0.13 5.12 -17.48
CA LYS A 404 1.13 5.22 -16.73
C LYS A 404 0.94 6.14 -15.53
N THR A 405 1.22 5.63 -14.35
CA THR A 405 0.93 6.35 -13.10
C THR A 405 2.08 6.25 -12.12
N LEU A 406 2.25 7.29 -11.32
CA LEU A 406 3.21 7.35 -10.23
C LEU A 406 2.63 8.19 -9.09
N SER A 407 2.49 7.59 -7.93
CA SER A 407 2.07 8.30 -6.71
C SER A 407 2.99 7.93 -5.56
N GLY A 408 3.24 8.85 -4.65
CA GLY A 408 4.17 8.57 -3.58
C GLY A 408 4.49 9.75 -2.70
N VAL A 409 5.66 9.64 -2.06
CA VAL A 409 6.17 10.60 -1.08
C VAL A 409 7.60 10.98 -1.44
N TYR A 410 7.89 12.27 -1.37
CA TYR A 410 9.23 12.82 -1.42
C TYR A 410 9.54 13.42 -0.04
N PRO A 411 10.29 12.72 0.82
CA PRO A 411 10.69 13.26 2.12
C PRO A 411 11.77 14.31 1.95
N PHE A 412 11.64 15.44 2.64
CA PHE A 412 12.68 16.47 2.78
C PHE A 412 13.49 16.27 4.05
N THR A 413 12.78 15.96 5.13
CA THR A 413 13.30 15.61 6.45
C THR A 413 12.45 14.53 7.08
N ASN A 414 12.73 14.11 8.29
CA ASN A 414 11.89 13.17 9.04
C ASN A 414 10.49 13.74 9.37
N GLU A 415 10.31 15.06 9.32
CA GLU A 415 9.05 15.73 9.68
C GLU A 415 8.34 16.36 8.48
N HIS A 416 9.06 16.64 7.39
CA HIS A 416 8.58 17.37 6.23
C HIS A 416 8.65 16.52 4.97
N ALA A 417 7.54 16.46 4.24
CA ALA A 417 7.45 15.72 2.99
C ALA A 417 6.43 16.30 2.02
N SER A 418 6.64 16.09 0.74
CA SER A 418 5.58 16.22 -0.27
C SER A 418 4.98 14.86 -0.57
N VAL A 419 3.65 14.77 -0.56
CA VAL A 419 2.89 13.67 -1.16
C VAL A 419 2.44 14.09 -2.55
N PHE A 420 2.45 13.17 -3.50
CA PHE A 420 2.08 13.47 -4.88
C PHE A 420 1.36 12.31 -5.55
N SER A 421 0.56 12.64 -6.57
CA SER A 421 -0.05 11.69 -7.49
C SER A 421 -0.04 12.25 -8.90
N LEU A 422 0.48 11.49 -9.86
CA LEU A 422 0.45 11.76 -11.29
C LEU A 422 -0.15 10.54 -12.00
N LEU A 423 -1.34 10.71 -12.56
CA LEU A 423 -2.00 9.69 -13.36
C LEU A 423 -2.04 10.16 -14.82
N LEU A 424 -1.49 9.37 -15.72
CA LEU A 424 -1.51 9.59 -17.17
C LEU A 424 -2.33 8.50 -17.83
N ASN A 425 -3.40 8.88 -18.53
CA ASN A 425 -4.18 8.01 -19.39
C ASN A 425 -4.13 8.53 -20.82
N GLY A 426 -4.26 7.64 -21.80
CA GLY A 426 -4.25 7.98 -23.23
C GLY A 426 -3.36 7.08 -24.06
N VAL A 427 -3.47 7.22 -25.37
CA VAL A 427 -2.71 6.41 -26.33
C VAL A 427 -1.20 6.70 -26.19
N GLY A 428 -0.41 5.63 -26.05
CA GLY A 428 1.04 5.71 -26.04
C GLY A 428 1.67 6.19 -24.73
N VAL A 429 0.89 6.67 -23.73
CA VAL A 429 1.47 7.21 -22.48
C VAL A 429 2.27 6.19 -21.65
N SER A 430 2.12 4.91 -21.94
CA SER A 430 2.89 3.85 -21.28
C SER A 430 4.26 3.58 -21.94
N THR A 431 4.60 4.24 -23.05
CA THR A 431 5.93 4.12 -23.65
C THR A 431 6.94 5.03 -22.94
N THR A 432 8.16 4.56 -22.80
CA THR A 432 9.21 5.24 -22.02
C THR A 432 9.49 6.65 -22.53
N GLU A 433 9.49 6.84 -23.82
CA GLU A 433 9.77 8.13 -24.48
C GLU A 433 8.71 9.18 -24.13
N ILE A 434 7.48 8.76 -23.79
CA ILE A 434 6.38 9.66 -23.47
C ILE A 434 6.30 9.95 -21.96
N TYR A 435 6.27 8.92 -21.10
CA TYR A 435 6.06 9.17 -19.67
C TYR A 435 7.32 9.62 -18.91
N LEU A 436 8.51 9.16 -19.31
CA LEU A 436 9.72 9.41 -18.54
C LEU A 436 10.09 10.90 -18.42
N PRO A 437 9.91 11.74 -19.44
CA PRO A 437 10.08 13.19 -19.31
C PRO A 437 9.18 13.82 -18.25
N PHE A 438 7.90 13.37 -18.14
CA PHE A 438 6.98 13.86 -17.12
C PHE A 438 7.42 13.44 -15.72
N TRP A 439 7.83 12.19 -15.55
CA TRP A 439 8.34 11.68 -14.28
C TRP A 439 9.61 12.41 -13.82
N ASN A 440 10.55 12.64 -14.73
CA ASN A 440 11.77 13.38 -14.43
C ASN A 440 11.49 14.83 -14.04
N SER A 441 10.60 15.52 -14.78
CA SER A 441 10.19 16.88 -14.45
C SER A 441 9.47 16.97 -13.10
N LEU A 442 8.62 15.99 -12.77
CA LEU A 442 8.00 15.89 -11.45
C LEU A 442 9.05 15.71 -10.35
N ALA A 443 9.98 14.77 -10.51
CA ALA A 443 11.05 14.52 -9.55
C ALA A 443 11.93 15.75 -9.33
N GLU A 444 12.26 16.46 -10.40
CA GLU A 444 13.01 17.73 -10.35
C GLU A 444 12.24 18.85 -9.65
N ALA A 445 10.93 18.93 -9.87
CA ALA A 445 10.08 19.90 -9.18
C ALA A 445 10.03 19.59 -7.67
N LEU A 446 9.78 18.34 -7.29
CA LEU A 446 9.75 17.91 -5.90
C LEU A 446 11.10 18.14 -5.19
N SER A 447 12.22 17.77 -5.83
CA SER A 447 13.54 17.94 -5.23
C SER A 447 13.88 19.39 -4.95
N SER A 448 13.32 20.34 -5.71
CA SER A 448 13.52 21.76 -5.48
C SER A 448 12.93 22.26 -4.14
N GLY A 449 12.02 21.48 -3.53
CA GLY A 449 11.52 21.72 -2.16
C GLY A 449 12.53 21.31 -1.08
N ALA A 450 13.53 20.48 -1.40
CA ALA A 450 14.58 20.09 -0.46
C ALA A 450 15.76 21.08 -0.39
N ASP A 451 15.85 22.02 -1.34
CA ASP A 451 16.91 23.03 -1.34
C ASP A 451 16.80 23.91 -0.10
N THR A 452 17.67 23.69 0.88
CA THR A 452 17.76 24.52 2.07
C THR A 452 18.12 25.95 1.68
N ILE A 453 17.24 26.89 2.00
CA ILE A 453 17.62 28.31 1.98
C ILE A 453 18.49 28.49 3.22
N GLU A 454 19.81 28.62 3.07
CA GLU A 454 20.67 28.97 4.18
C GLU A 454 20.25 30.36 4.72
N ILE A 455 19.59 30.35 5.89
CA ILE A 455 19.13 31.56 6.61
C ILE A 455 20.33 32.47 6.94
N THR A 456 21.54 31.93 6.97
CA THR A 456 22.81 32.66 7.20
C THR A 456 23.05 33.82 6.22
N ARG A 457 22.36 33.87 5.07
CA ARG A 457 22.44 34.98 4.11
C ARG A 457 21.39 36.06 4.27
N VAL A 458 20.49 35.96 5.23
CA VAL A 458 19.58 37.07 5.61
C VAL A 458 20.29 37.95 6.63
N VAL A 459 21.48 38.45 6.27
CA VAL A 459 22.21 39.45 7.08
C VAL A 459 21.41 40.76 7.11
N PRO A 460 21.28 41.43 8.27
CA PRO A 460 20.75 42.79 8.31
C PRO A 460 21.55 43.65 7.35
N LEU A 461 20.85 44.39 6.47
CA LEU A 461 21.51 45.44 5.73
C LEU A 461 22.08 46.43 6.77
N ASN A 462 23.38 46.39 7.00
CA ASN A 462 24.08 47.48 7.68
C ASN A 462 23.84 48.75 6.86
N ARG A 463 23.15 49.72 7.45
CA ARG A 463 23.11 51.09 6.95
C ARG A 463 24.39 51.82 7.35
#